data_b9a374f846ed2b5bdbb101ce3039bf99
#
_entry.id   b9a374f846ed2b5bdbb101ce3039bf99
#
_cell.length_a   1.000
_cell.length_b   1.000
_cell.length_c   1.000
_cell.angle_alpha   90.00
_cell.angle_beta   90.00
_cell.angle_gamma   90.00
#
_symmetry.space_group_name_H-M   'P 1'
#
loop_
_entity.id
_entity.type
_entity.pdbx_description
1 polymer ?
#
loop_
_entity_poly.entity_id
_entity_poly.type
_entity_poly.pdbx_seq_one_letter_code
_entity_poly.pdbx_strand_id
1 'polypeptide(L)'
;MQNHVISLASAAERRAHIAATFSRHDIPFQFFDALMPSEELNRVMAELVPGLAKQHLLSEVEKACFMSHAVLWKQALDEGLPYVAVFEDDVLLGKDAEKFLAEDTWLEERFDKDSAFIVRLETMFAKVIVRPDKVLNYENRSFPLLESEHWGTAGYIISREAMRFFLERFAVLPAEWIKAVDWMMFTYFFDKEGMPVYQVNPALCTQELHYAKFLSKNSMLGSDLEKDREQERRHRRSLKVMFDLKRALGKFGREKKKRMERQRQAELEKAYGRRVISFK
;
A
#
# COMPACT_ATOMS: atom_id res chain seq x y z
N MET A 1 -17.17 5.01 8.22
CA MET A 1 -15.99 4.68 7.36
C MET A 1 -16.45 3.83 6.18
N GLN A 2 -15.99 4.14 4.96
CA GLN A 2 -16.17 3.24 3.82
C GLN A 2 -14.97 2.30 3.70
N ASN A 3 -15.20 1.01 3.95
CA ASN A 3 -14.18 -0.03 3.93
C ASN A 3 -14.34 -0.86 2.65
N HIS A 4 -13.31 -0.86 1.81
CA HIS A 4 -13.28 -1.64 0.57
C HIS A 4 -12.24 -2.75 0.67
N VAL A 5 -12.63 -3.96 0.30
CA VAL A 5 -11.71 -5.10 0.24
C VAL A 5 -11.50 -5.50 -1.20
N ILE A 6 -10.29 -5.31 -1.70
CA ILE A 6 -9.89 -5.74 -3.05
C ILE A 6 -9.75 -7.26 -3.04
N SER A 7 -10.56 -7.95 -3.84
CA SER A 7 -10.56 -9.40 -3.93
C SER A 7 -11.02 -9.86 -5.31
N LEU A 8 -10.42 -10.92 -5.83
CA LEU A 8 -10.94 -11.56 -7.04
C LEU A 8 -12.34 -12.09 -6.80
N ALA A 9 -13.26 -11.86 -7.75
CA ALA A 9 -14.63 -12.39 -7.65
C ALA A 9 -14.65 -13.94 -7.53
N SER A 10 -13.67 -14.61 -8.09
CA SER A 10 -13.47 -16.07 -8.02
C SER A 10 -12.82 -16.58 -6.73
N ALA A 11 -12.27 -15.70 -5.87
CA ALA A 11 -11.55 -16.11 -4.66
C ALA A 11 -12.48 -16.41 -3.49
N ALA A 12 -13.35 -17.42 -3.63
CA ALA A 12 -14.42 -17.73 -2.69
C ALA A 12 -13.92 -17.95 -1.25
N GLU A 13 -12.80 -18.65 -1.05
CA GLU A 13 -12.23 -18.92 0.28
C GLU A 13 -11.73 -17.64 0.95
N ARG A 14 -11.03 -16.77 0.21
CA ARG A 14 -10.54 -15.48 0.71
C ARG A 14 -11.69 -14.54 1.02
N ARG A 15 -12.73 -14.48 0.15
CA ARG A 15 -13.93 -13.70 0.42
C ARG A 15 -14.69 -14.21 1.65
N ALA A 16 -14.79 -15.52 1.84
CA ALA A 16 -15.38 -16.10 3.04
C ALA A 16 -14.55 -15.75 4.30
N HIS A 17 -13.21 -15.79 4.20
CA HIS A 17 -12.32 -15.36 5.27
C HIS A 17 -12.57 -13.88 5.66
N ILE A 18 -12.62 -12.98 4.70
CA ILE A 18 -12.89 -11.56 4.93
C ILE A 18 -14.28 -11.35 5.53
N ALA A 19 -15.31 -11.98 4.97
CA ALA A 19 -16.66 -11.88 5.51
C ALA A 19 -16.72 -12.30 6.97
N ALA A 20 -16.08 -13.42 7.34
CA ALA A 20 -16.00 -13.87 8.73
C ALA A 20 -15.17 -12.93 9.61
N THR A 21 -14.09 -12.37 9.08
CA THR A 21 -13.19 -11.47 9.82
C THR A 21 -13.88 -10.14 10.13
N PHE A 22 -14.49 -9.49 9.16
CA PHE A 22 -15.17 -8.21 9.34
C PHE A 22 -16.47 -8.35 10.14
N SER A 23 -17.28 -9.40 9.89
CA SER A 23 -18.51 -9.65 10.65
C SER A 23 -18.25 -9.94 12.12
N ARG A 24 -17.12 -10.55 12.47
CA ARG A 24 -16.76 -10.79 13.88
C ARG A 24 -16.57 -9.50 14.68
N HIS A 25 -16.27 -8.42 14.00
CA HIS A 25 -16.04 -7.10 14.58
C HIS A 25 -17.19 -6.12 14.28
N ASP A 26 -18.29 -6.58 13.67
CA ASP A 26 -19.41 -5.74 13.22
C ASP A 26 -18.97 -4.55 12.34
N ILE A 27 -17.94 -4.75 11.50
CA ILE A 27 -17.39 -3.72 10.62
C ILE A 27 -18.08 -3.82 9.26
N PRO A 28 -18.79 -2.77 8.80
CA PRO A 28 -19.35 -2.74 7.46
C PRO A 28 -18.23 -2.66 6.42
N PHE A 29 -18.35 -3.42 5.34
CA PHE A 29 -17.41 -3.40 4.22
C PHE A 29 -18.09 -3.78 2.91
N GLN A 30 -17.41 -3.51 1.81
CA GLN A 30 -17.83 -3.96 0.48
C GLN A 30 -16.62 -4.53 -0.26
N PHE A 31 -16.88 -5.58 -1.07
CA PHE A 31 -15.86 -6.06 -1.98
C PHE A 31 -15.72 -5.13 -3.18
N PHE A 32 -14.47 -4.86 -3.54
CA PHE A 32 -14.09 -4.35 -4.84
C PHE A 32 -13.57 -5.53 -5.66
N ASP A 33 -14.20 -5.83 -6.78
CA ASP A 33 -13.78 -6.91 -7.67
C ASP A 33 -12.44 -6.56 -8.31
N ALA A 34 -11.38 -7.25 -7.85
CA ALA A 34 -10.03 -7.04 -8.32
C ALA A 34 -9.94 -7.27 -9.84
N LEU A 35 -9.22 -6.39 -10.51
CA LEU A 35 -8.99 -6.51 -11.94
C LEU A 35 -8.12 -7.75 -12.24
N MET A 36 -8.39 -8.37 -13.36
CA MET A 36 -7.62 -9.49 -13.89
C MET A 36 -7.01 -9.12 -15.24
N PRO A 37 -5.93 -9.80 -15.67
CA PRO A 37 -5.40 -9.65 -17.02
C PRO A 37 -6.51 -9.84 -18.08
N SER A 38 -6.84 -8.76 -18.80
CA SER A 38 -7.97 -8.70 -19.74
C SER A 38 -7.86 -7.47 -20.64
N GLU A 39 -8.70 -7.39 -21.66
CA GLU A 39 -8.84 -6.16 -22.49
C GLU A 39 -9.31 -4.98 -21.65
N GLU A 40 -10.15 -5.20 -20.65
CA GLU A 40 -10.59 -4.17 -19.72
C GLU A 40 -9.42 -3.59 -18.92
N LEU A 41 -8.53 -4.44 -18.40
CA LEU A 41 -7.30 -3.99 -17.73
C LEU A 41 -6.45 -3.12 -18.67
N ASN A 42 -6.29 -3.54 -19.93
CA ASN A 42 -5.52 -2.76 -20.91
C ASN A 42 -6.14 -1.39 -21.18
N ARG A 43 -7.48 -1.32 -21.25
CA ARG A 43 -8.22 -0.08 -21.45
C ARG A 43 -8.02 0.88 -20.28
N VAL A 44 -8.25 0.42 -19.05
CA VAL A 44 -8.11 1.30 -17.86
C VAL A 44 -6.65 1.69 -17.59
N MET A 45 -5.67 0.83 -17.92
CA MET A 45 -4.26 1.21 -17.88
C MET A 45 -3.94 2.34 -18.86
N ALA A 46 -4.43 2.24 -20.09
CA ALA A 46 -4.19 3.27 -21.10
C ALA A 46 -4.81 4.62 -20.71
N GLU A 47 -5.93 4.60 -20.01
CA GLU A 47 -6.64 5.79 -19.53
C GLU A 47 -5.99 6.42 -18.31
N LEU A 48 -5.75 5.65 -17.25
CA LEU A 48 -5.35 6.18 -15.94
C LEU A 48 -3.83 6.15 -15.71
N VAL A 49 -3.14 5.14 -16.23
CA VAL A 49 -1.71 4.91 -15.98
C VAL A 49 -1.01 4.45 -17.26
N PRO A 50 -0.95 5.29 -18.32
CA PRO A 50 -0.46 4.87 -19.64
C PRO A 50 0.99 4.37 -19.64
N GLY A 51 1.80 4.80 -18.66
CA GLY A 51 3.15 4.27 -18.45
C GLY A 51 3.15 2.81 -18.00
N LEU A 52 2.15 2.38 -17.23
CA LEU A 52 2.04 1.00 -16.74
C LEU A 52 1.76 0.02 -17.89
N ALA A 53 0.95 0.41 -18.86
CA ALA A 53 0.70 -0.39 -20.06
C ALA A 53 2.00 -0.72 -20.84
N LYS A 54 2.99 0.19 -20.79
CA LYS A 54 4.31 0.06 -21.43
C LYS A 54 5.39 -0.54 -20.51
N GLN A 55 5.04 -0.88 -19.26
CA GLN A 55 5.97 -1.44 -18.28
C GLN A 55 6.12 -2.96 -18.49
N HIS A 56 7.34 -3.42 -18.83
CA HIS A 56 7.61 -4.83 -19.14
C HIS A 56 8.28 -5.60 -17.98
N LEU A 57 8.60 -4.91 -16.87
CA LEU A 57 9.22 -5.56 -15.71
C LEU A 57 8.19 -6.02 -14.65
N LEU A 58 6.94 -5.58 -14.79
CA LEU A 58 5.84 -6.05 -13.95
C LEU A 58 5.08 -7.15 -14.69
N SER A 59 4.67 -8.18 -13.95
CA SER A 59 3.76 -9.19 -14.50
C SER A 59 2.36 -8.59 -14.74
N GLU A 60 1.56 -9.24 -15.54
CA GLU A 60 0.18 -8.81 -15.78
C GLU A 60 -0.65 -8.86 -14.47
N VAL A 61 -0.34 -9.79 -13.57
CA VAL A 61 -0.97 -9.87 -12.24
C VAL A 61 -0.54 -8.68 -11.36
N GLU A 62 0.74 -8.29 -11.37
CA GLU A 62 1.20 -7.10 -10.66
C GLU A 62 0.59 -5.81 -11.21
N LYS A 63 0.40 -5.72 -12.55
CA LYS A 63 -0.32 -4.61 -13.19
C LYS A 63 -1.79 -4.58 -12.81
N ALA A 64 -2.44 -5.75 -12.76
CA ALA A 64 -3.83 -5.88 -12.33
C ALA A 64 -4.02 -5.47 -10.87
N CYS A 65 -3.12 -5.89 -9.97
CA CYS A 65 -3.10 -5.45 -8.58
C CYS A 65 -2.93 -3.92 -8.49
N PHE A 66 -1.97 -3.34 -9.20
CA PHE A 66 -1.77 -1.88 -9.26
C PHE A 66 -3.04 -1.15 -9.68
N MET A 67 -3.66 -1.62 -10.77
CA MET A 67 -4.85 -0.97 -11.34
C MET A 67 -6.09 -1.16 -10.47
N SER A 68 -6.20 -2.25 -9.71
CA SER A 68 -7.29 -2.42 -8.75
C SER A 68 -7.29 -1.31 -7.70
N HIS A 69 -6.14 -0.93 -7.17
CA HIS A 69 -6.04 0.24 -6.28
C HIS A 69 -6.36 1.55 -7.01
N ALA A 70 -5.79 1.79 -8.18
CA ALA A 70 -5.97 3.03 -8.92
C ALA A 70 -7.43 3.26 -9.34
N VAL A 71 -8.13 2.21 -9.81
CA VAL A 71 -9.54 2.27 -10.20
C VAL A 71 -10.43 2.49 -8.97
N LEU A 72 -10.16 1.83 -7.84
CA LEU A 72 -10.87 2.05 -6.58
C LEU A 72 -10.73 3.51 -6.13
N TRP A 73 -9.53 4.08 -6.18
CA TRP A 73 -9.33 5.50 -5.85
C TRP A 73 -10.09 6.43 -6.80
N LYS A 74 -10.09 6.11 -8.10
CA LYS A 74 -10.86 6.89 -9.08
C LYS A 74 -12.35 6.86 -8.78
N GLN A 75 -12.91 5.69 -8.46
CA GLN A 75 -14.32 5.57 -8.07
C GLN A 75 -14.63 6.37 -6.80
N ALA A 76 -13.80 6.27 -5.78
CA ALA A 76 -13.94 7.04 -4.55
C ALA A 76 -13.93 8.56 -4.79
N LEU A 77 -13.08 9.04 -5.72
CA LEU A 77 -13.07 10.44 -6.14
C LEU A 77 -14.34 10.83 -6.89
N ASP A 78 -14.85 9.98 -7.77
CA ASP A 78 -16.08 10.23 -8.53
C ASP A 78 -17.31 10.27 -7.60
N GLU A 79 -17.32 9.45 -6.55
CA GLU A 79 -18.33 9.45 -5.49
C GLU A 79 -18.18 10.61 -4.50
N GLY A 80 -17.11 11.40 -4.63
CA GLY A 80 -16.86 12.55 -3.77
C GLY A 80 -16.45 12.18 -2.34
N LEU A 81 -15.95 10.97 -2.09
CA LEU A 81 -15.55 10.53 -0.76
C LEU A 81 -14.33 11.32 -0.24
N PRO A 82 -14.33 11.75 1.03
CA PRO A 82 -13.19 12.46 1.61
C PRO A 82 -11.99 11.55 1.84
N TYR A 83 -12.22 10.28 2.08
CA TYR A 83 -11.23 9.21 2.28
C TYR A 83 -11.89 7.84 2.14
N VAL A 84 -11.08 6.81 1.96
CA VAL A 84 -11.51 5.41 1.97
C VAL A 84 -10.51 4.55 2.73
N ALA A 85 -10.99 3.50 3.37
CA ALA A 85 -10.15 2.43 3.89
C ALA A 85 -10.10 1.30 2.86
N VAL A 86 -8.89 0.86 2.53
CA VAL A 86 -8.62 -0.15 1.52
C VAL A 86 -7.90 -1.33 2.15
N PHE A 87 -8.37 -2.54 1.86
CA PHE A 87 -7.80 -3.79 2.36
C PHE A 87 -7.58 -4.78 1.22
N GLU A 88 -6.62 -5.69 1.39
CA GLU A 88 -6.49 -6.90 0.60
C GLU A 88 -7.23 -8.07 1.26
N ASP A 89 -7.52 -9.13 0.52
CA ASP A 89 -8.42 -10.21 0.95
C ASP A 89 -7.76 -11.30 1.81
N ASP A 90 -6.57 -11.04 2.31
CA ASP A 90 -5.82 -11.94 3.19
C ASP A 90 -5.47 -11.29 4.55
N VAL A 91 -6.16 -10.21 4.90
CA VAL A 91 -5.89 -9.51 6.16
C VAL A 91 -6.52 -10.21 7.38
N LEU A 92 -5.82 -10.12 8.50
CA LEU A 92 -6.32 -10.34 9.84
C LEU A 92 -6.53 -8.98 10.50
N LEU A 93 -7.65 -8.80 11.17
CA LEU A 93 -7.92 -7.61 11.98
C LEU A 93 -7.52 -7.84 13.44
N GLY A 94 -6.94 -6.82 14.03
CA GLY A 94 -6.54 -6.81 15.43
C GLY A 94 -7.67 -6.44 16.37
N LYS A 95 -7.35 -6.42 17.65
CA LYS A 95 -8.28 -6.06 18.71
C LYS A 95 -8.76 -4.61 18.54
N ASP A 96 -10.02 -4.35 18.86
CA ASP A 96 -10.68 -3.04 18.81
C ASP A 96 -10.71 -2.44 17.37
N ALA A 97 -10.64 -3.28 16.32
CA ALA A 97 -10.67 -2.82 14.93
C ALA A 97 -11.98 -2.10 14.59
N GLU A 98 -13.10 -2.50 15.20
CA GLU A 98 -14.41 -1.87 15.05
C GLU A 98 -14.40 -0.38 15.41
N LYS A 99 -13.64 0.01 16.41
CA LYS A 99 -13.53 1.42 16.84
C LYS A 99 -12.89 2.32 15.77
N PHE A 100 -12.13 1.73 14.87
CA PHE A 100 -11.42 2.44 13.80
C PHE A 100 -12.12 2.34 12.45
N LEU A 101 -12.87 1.28 12.22
CA LEU A 101 -13.38 0.92 10.89
C LEU A 101 -14.90 0.94 10.79
N ALA A 102 -15.64 0.84 11.90
CA ALA A 102 -17.11 0.99 11.86
C ALA A 102 -17.51 2.46 11.70
N GLU A 103 -16.79 3.36 12.33
CA GLU A 103 -17.03 4.82 12.29
C GLU A 103 -15.75 5.57 11.90
N ASP A 104 -15.87 6.83 11.55
CA ASP A 104 -14.76 7.69 11.07
C ASP A 104 -14.59 8.99 11.85
N THR A 105 -15.38 9.24 12.85
CA THR A 105 -15.29 10.42 13.73
C THR A 105 -13.88 10.62 14.29
N TRP A 106 -13.20 9.51 14.69
CA TRP A 106 -11.83 9.58 15.18
C TRP A 106 -10.83 10.11 14.15
N LEU A 107 -11.07 9.80 12.87
CA LEU A 107 -10.22 10.24 11.77
C LEU A 107 -10.43 11.72 11.50
N GLU A 108 -11.69 12.17 11.42
CA GLU A 108 -12.07 13.57 11.20
C GLU A 108 -11.57 14.51 12.29
N GLU A 109 -11.53 14.05 13.54
CA GLU A 109 -10.99 14.83 14.67
C GLU A 109 -9.46 15.00 14.63
N ARG A 110 -8.73 14.16 13.86
CA ARG A 110 -7.26 14.06 13.90
C ARG A 110 -6.59 14.45 12.62
N PHE A 111 -7.28 14.30 11.50
CA PHE A 111 -6.74 14.55 10.17
C PHE A 111 -7.62 15.52 9.40
N ASP A 112 -6.97 16.52 8.82
CA ASP A 112 -7.66 17.47 7.95
C ASP A 112 -8.05 16.76 6.64
N LYS A 113 -9.37 16.61 6.40
CA LYS A 113 -9.96 15.98 5.22
C LYS A 113 -9.57 16.64 3.89
N ASP A 114 -9.18 17.92 3.93
CA ASP A 114 -8.77 18.70 2.76
C ASP A 114 -7.24 18.62 2.52
N SER A 115 -6.52 17.83 3.32
CA SER A 115 -5.10 17.57 3.17
C SER A 115 -4.80 16.18 2.59
N ALA A 116 -3.64 16.04 1.94
CA ALA A 116 -3.17 14.74 1.48
C ALA A 116 -2.55 13.96 2.64
N PHE A 117 -3.06 12.77 2.96
CA PHE A 117 -2.47 11.86 3.93
C PHE A 117 -2.79 10.39 3.63
N ILE A 118 -1.95 9.52 4.16
CA ILE A 118 -2.20 8.08 4.25
C ILE A 118 -2.06 7.67 5.72
N VAL A 119 -3.00 6.88 6.22
CA VAL A 119 -2.89 6.19 7.51
C VAL A 119 -2.70 4.71 7.22
N ARG A 120 -1.48 4.22 7.42
CA ARG A 120 -1.14 2.83 7.24
C ARG A 120 -1.58 2.02 8.45
N LEU A 121 -2.46 1.05 8.24
CA LEU A 121 -3.08 0.24 9.28
C LEU A 121 -2.30 -1.04 9.57
N GLU A 122 -1.52 -1.52 8.59
CA GLU A 122 -0.87 -2.82 8.62
C GLU A 122 0.55 -2.81 9.21
N THR A 123 0.97 -3.99 9.66
CA THR A 123 2.37 -4.34 9.91
C THR A 123 2.76 -5.60 9.14
N MET A 124 4.00 -5.64 8.67
CA MET A 124 4.65 -6.82 8.09
C MET A 124 5.76 -7.35 9.02
N PHE A 125 5.79 -6.90 10.27
CA PHE A 125 6.83 -7.18 11.27
C PHE A 125 8.26 -6.79 10.83
N ALA A 126 8.38 -5.97 9.79
CA ALA A 126 9.66 -5.38 9.40
C ALA A 126 10.02 -4.21 10.30
N LYS A 127 11.33 -3.97 10.46
CA LYS A 127 11.81 -2.82 11.23
C LYS A 127 11.67 -1.53 10.42
N VAL A 128 10.98 -0.55 10.98
CA VAL A 128 10.75 0.78 10.40
C VAL A 128 11.29 1.87 11.31
N ILE A 129 11.55 3.05 10.74
CA ILE A 129 11.76 4.28 11.49
C ILE A 129 10.43 5.02 11.52
N VAL A 130 9.98 5.35 12.71
CA VAL A 130 8.79 6.19 12.92
C VAL A 130 9.13 7.34 13.84
N ARG A 131 8.68 8.53 13.50
CA ARG A 131 8.86 9.76 14.26
C ARG A 131 7.56 10.15 14.95
N PRO A 132 7.60 10.50 16.25
CA PRO A 132 6.41 11.04 16.92
C PRO A 132 5.85 12.24 16.16
N ASP A 133 4.54 12.35 16.11
CA ASP A 133 3.81 13.46 15.51
C ASP A 133 2.81 14.07 16.52
N LYS A 134 2.21 15.20 16.13
CA LYS A 134 1.23 15.90 16.96
C LYS A 134 -0.17 15.28 16.94
N VAL A 135 -0.39 14.29 16.07
CA VAL A 135 -1.66 13.58 15.98
C VAL A 135 -1.95 12.90 17.30
N LEU A 136 -3.09 13.22 17.91
CA LEU A 136 -3.51 12.68 19.18
C LEU A 136 -3.76 11.18 19.09
N ASN A 137 -3.35 10.44 20.11
CA ASN A 137 -3.68 9.03 20.24
C ASN A 137 -5.20 8.82 20.21
N TYR A 138 -5.60 7.67 19.68
CA TYR A 138 -6.98 7.20 19.76
C TYR A 138 -6.98 5.76 20.29
N GLU A 139 -7.85 5.51 21.26
CA GLU A 139 -7.81 4.29 22.03
C GLU A 139 -6.38 4.01 22.54
N ASN A 140 -5.85 2.84 22.37
CA ASN A 140 -4.48 2.49 22.77
C ASN A 140 -3.49 2.55 21.58
N ARG A 141 -3.74 3.41 20.59
CA ARG A 141 -2.92 3.51 19.36
C ARG A 141 -2.43 4.93 19.14
N SER A 142 -1.21 5.02 18.66
CA SER A 142 -0.56 6.27 18.23
C SER A 142 -0.41 6.30 16.70
N PHE A 143 -0.18 7.50 16.16
CA PHE A 143 -0.06 7.76 14.73
C PHE A 143 1.26 8.48 14.40
N PRO A 144 2.42 7.86 14.69
CA PRO A 144 3.69 8.46 14.30
C PRO A 144 3.83 8.49 12.78
N LEU A 145 4.60 9.47 12.28
CA LEU A 145 5.00 9.54 10.89
C LEU A 145 5.96 8.40 10.55
N LEU A 146 5.70 7.71 9.46
CA LEU A 146 6.63 6.75 8.87
C LEU A 146 7.77 7.54 8.21
N GLU A 147 9.01 7.22 8.55
CA GLU A 147 10.22 7.94 8.08
C GLU A 147 11.19 7.01 7.33
N SER A 148 10.84 5.76 7.13
CA SER A 148 11.60 4.81 6.31
C SER A 148 10.77 4.26 5.19
N GLU A 149 11.41 3.94 4.07
CA GLU A 149 10.79 3.20 2.98
C GLU A 149 10.12 1.93 3.51
N HIS A 150 8.97 1.63 2.94
CA HIS A 150 8.21 0.44 3.26
C HIS A 150 7.47 -0.10 2.02
N TRP A 151 6.82 -1.23 2.17
CA TRP A 151 6.00 -1.88 1.15
C TRP A 151 4.78 -2.56 1.80
N GLY A 152 3.90 -3.13 0.96
CA GLY A 152 2.64 -3.73 1.35
C GLY A 152 1.47 -2.72 1.36
N THR A 153 0.35 -3.15 0.80
CA THR A 153 -0.89 -2.37 0.67
C THR A 153 -2.09 -3.10 1.27
N ALA A 154 -1.83 -4.03 2.19
CA ALA A 154 -2.87 -4.90 2.73
C ALA A 154 -3.89 -4.17 3.63
N GLY A 155 -3.53 -2.99 4.18
CA GLY A 155 -4.49 -2.20 4.94
C GLY A 155 -4.04 -0.74 5.12
N TYR A 156 -4.81 0.20 4.58
CA TYR A 156 -4.54 1.63 4.72
C TYR A 156 -5.82 2.47 4.54
N ILE A 157 -5.81 3.68 5.09
CA ILE A 157 -6.77 4.74 4.79
C ILE A 157 -6.05 5.76 3.93
N ILE A 158 -6.71 6.24 2.87
CA ILE A 158 -6.16 7.24 1.96
C ILE A 158 -7.15 8.39 1.80
N SER A 159 -6.67 9.63 1.93
CA SER A 159 -7.48 10.83 1.75
C SER A 159 -7.74 11.13 0.27
N ARG A 160 -8.79 11.91 0.00
CA ARG A 160 -9.14 12.41 -1.34
C ARG A 160 -7.95 13.07 -2.04
N GLU A 161 -7.26 13.94 -1.35
CA GLU A 161 -6.13 14.66 -1.91
C GLU A 161 -4.94 13.75 -2.21
N ALA A 162 -4.72 12.71 -1.39
CA ALA A 162 -3.72 11.69 -1.68
C ALA A 162 -4.09 10.81 -2.88
N MET A 163 -5.38 10.42 -3.01
CA MET A 163 -5.85 9.68 -4.21
C MET A 163 -5.66 10.52 -5.48
N ARG A 164 -6.05 11.80 -5.46
CA ARG A 164 -5.85 12.74 -6.56
C ARG A 164 -4.38 12.87 -6.92
N PHE A 165 -3.52 13.10 -5.92
CA PHE A 165 -2.08 13.19 -6.11
C PHE A 165 -1.51 11.97 -6.84
N PHE A 166 -1.83 10.76 -6.40
CA PHE A 166 -1.30 9.55 -7.04
C PHE A 166 -1.80 9.41 -8.47
N LEU A 167 -3.10 9.57 -8.73
CA LEU A 167 -3.66 9.41 -10.06
C LEU A 167 -3.08 10.43 -11.05
N GLU A 168 -2.94 11.70 -10.66
CA GLU A 168 -2.31 12.74 -11.47
C GLU A 168 -0.85 12.41 -11.78
N ARG A 169 -0.10 11.91 -10.80
CA ARG A 169 1.31 11.51 -11.01
C ARG A 169 1.42 10.28 -11.91
N PHE A 170 0.57 9.28 -11.69
CA PHE A 170 0.59 8.06 -12.50
C PHE A 170 0.20 8.31 -13.95
N ALA A 171 -0.67 9.26 -14.22
CA ALA A 171 -1.07 9.62 -15.58
C ALA A 171 0.09 10.11 -16.45
N VAL A 172 1.13 10.70 -15.83
CA VAL A 172 2.27 11.30 -16.57
C VAL A 172 3.59 10.59 -16.34
N LEU A 173 3.63 9.58 -15.47
CA LEU A 173 4.89 8.92 -15.09
C LEU A 173 5.38 8.01 -16.21
N PRO A 174 6.65 8.15 -16.68
CA PRO A 174 7.24 7.23 -17.66
C PRO A 174 7.31 5.79 -17.17
N ALA A 175 7.14 4.84 -18.07
CA ALA A 175 7.10 3.41 -17.77
C ALA A 175 8.29 2.91 -16.93
N GLU A 176 9.50 3.38 -17.18
CA GLU A 176 10.71 2.96 -16.49
C GLU A 176 10.75 3.33 -15.00
N TRP A 177 9.89 4.27 -14.57
CA TRP A 177 9.78 4.70 -13.17
C TRP A 177 8.68 3.98 -12.41
N ILE A 178 7.73 3.34 -13.11
CA ILE A 178 6.62 2.64 -12.49
C ILE A 178 7.09 1.28 -11.94
N LYS A 179 6.72 1.00 -10.70
CA LYS A 179 6.94 -0.24 -9.98
C LYS A 179 5.61 -0.75 -9.42
N ALA A 180 5.63 -1.80 -8.57
CA ALA A 180 4.44 -2.25 -7.85
C ALA A 180 3.83 -1.10 -7.03
N VAL A 181 2.51 -1.11 -6.84
CA VAL A 181 1.74 -0.01 -6.24
C VAL A 181 2.22 0.35 -4.84
N ASP A 182 2.52 -0.66 -4.02
CA ASP A 182 3.06 -0.49 -2.68
C ASP A 182 4.41 0.24 -2.67
N TRP A 183 5.28 -0.11 -3.62
CA TRP A 183 6.56 0.55 -3.80
C TRP A 183 6.38 2.01 -4.25
N MET A 184 5.41 2.28 -5.12
CA MET A 184 5.10 3.65 -5.54
C MET A 184 4.62 4.49 -4.36
N MET A 185 3.72 3.97 -3.53
CA MET A 185 3.15 4.67 -2.38
C MET A 185 4.18 4.89 -1.26
N PHE A 186 4.91 3.85 -0.86
CA PHE A 186 5.69 3.85 0.38
C PHE A 186 7.22 3.89 0.17
N THR A 187 7.67 3.99 -1.09
CA THR A 187 9.10 4.13 -1.42
C THR A 187 9.35 5.24 -2.43
N TYR A 188 8.66 5.26 -3.57
CA TYR A 188 8.94 6.24 -4.62
C TYR A 188 8.41 7.63 -4.29
N PHE A 189 7.14 7.74 -3.89
CA PHE A 189 6.50 8.99 -3.49
C PHE A 189 6.53 9.26 -1.99
N PHE A 190 7.13 8.35 -1.23
CA PHE A 190 7.27 8.45 0.20
C PHE A 190 7.89 9.80 0.61
N ASP A 191 7.23 10.50 1.54
CA ASP A 191 7.66 11.81 2.09
C ASP A 191 7.98 12.86 1.00
N LYS A 192 7.35 12.75 -0.16
CA LYS A 192 7.52 13.72 -1.24
C LYS A 192 6.28 14.62 -1.35
N GLU A 193 6.54 15.88 -1.67
CA GLU A 193 5.52 16.86 -2.02
C GLU A 193 4.42 17.07 -0.94
N GLY A 194 4.77 16.89 0.34
CA GLY A 194 3.86 17.18 1.45
C GLY A 194 2.84 16.09 1.74
N MET A 195 3.07 14.85 1.26
CA MET A 195 2.19 13.72 1.58
C MET A 195 2.74 12.92 2.76
N PRO A 196 2.22 13.11 3.99
CA PRO A 196 2.61 12.31 5.14
C PRO A 196 1.99 10.91 5.10
N VAL A 197 2.76 9.93 5.56
CA VAL A 197 2.28 8.59 5.83
C VAL A 197 2.35 8.36 7.34
N TYR A 198 1.21 8.17 7.96
CA TYR A 198 1.10 7.86 9.39
C TYR A 198 1.01 6.35 9.57
N GLN A 199 1.75 5.81 10.53
CA GLN A 199 1.70 4.41 10.89
C GLN A 199 0.87 4.22 12.16
N VAL A 200 -0.21 3.45 12.07
CA VAL A 200 -0.95 3.05 13.28
C VAL A 200 -0.07 2.14 14.12
N ASN A 201 0.13 2.47 15.39
CA ASN A 201 0.99 1.73 16.30
C ASN A 201 0.33 1.56 17.69
N PRO A 202 0.03 0.33 18.12
CA PRO A 202 0.13 -0.96 17.41
C PRO A 202 -0.67 -1.00 16.11
N ALA A 203 -0.24 -1.82 15.12
CA ALA A 203 -0.95 -1.98 13.86
C ALA A 203 -2.35 -2.58 14.06
N LEU A 204 -3.28 -2.18 13.20
CA LEU A 204 -4.67 -2.61 13.23
C LEU A 204 -4.90 -3.89 12.44
N CYS A 205 -4.09 -4.14 11.42
CA CYS A 205 -4.17 -5.33 10.61
C CYS A 205 -2.78 -5.85 10.21
N THR A 206 -2.76 -7.07 9.71
CA THR A 206 -1.60 -7.72 9.09
C THR A 206 -2.08 -8.76 8.09
N GLN A 207 -1.27 -9.07 7.07
CA GLN A 207 -1.55 -10.21 6.20
C GLN A 207 -1.40 -11.54 6.95
N GLU A 208 -2.27 -12.49 6.67
CA GLU A 208 -2.25 -13.83 7.29
C GLU A 208 -0.88 -14.50 7.08
N LEU A 209 -0.33 -14.41 5.88
CA LEU A 209 0.98 -14.96 5.55
C LEU A 209 2.12 -14.38 6.42
N HIS A 210 2.11 -13.07 6.66
CA HIS A 210 3.13 -12.43 7.50
C HIS A 210 2.97 -12.79 8.97
N TYR A 211 1.73 -12.90 9.44
CA TYR A 211 1.46 -13.35 10.80
C TYR A 211 1.82 -14.81 11.02
N ALA A 212 1.51 -15.69 10.07
CA ALA A 212 1.92 -17.08 10.10
C ALA A 212 3.45 -17.23 10.14
N LYS A 213 4.18 -16.49 9.28
CA LYS A 213 5.65 -16.44 9.30
C LYS A 213 6.19 -15.92 10.63
N PHE A 214 5.59 -14.87 11.19
CA PHE A 214 5.98 -14.33 12.50
C PHE A 214 5.81 -15.35 13.63
N LEU A 215 4.75 -16.16 13.58
CA LEU A 215 4.49 -17.25 14.53
C LEU A 215 5.22 -18.57 14.19
N SER A 216 6.03 -18.62 13.14
CA SER A 216 6.69 -19.83 12.60
C SER A 216 5.67 -20.93 12.26
N LYS A 217 4.51 -20.53 11.71
CA LYS A 217 3.42 -21.41 11.27
C LYS A 217 3.29 -21.41 9.73
N ASN A 218 2.58 -22.40 9.21
CA ASN A 218 2.21 -22.42 7.78
C ASN A 218 1.04 -21.45 7.53
N SER A 219 1.10 -20.72 6.41
CA SER A 219 -0.01 -19.89 5.95
C SER A 219 -1.16 -20.77 5.43
N MET A 220 -2.38 -20.35 5.71
CA MET A 220 -3.61 -21.02 5.25
C MET A 220 -4.09 -20.45 3.93
N LEU A 221 -3.92 -19.14 3.70
CA LEU A 221 -4.42 -18.44 2.51
C LEU A 221 -3.37 -18.35 1.37
N GLY A 222 -2.08 -18.43 1.70
CA GLY A 222 -0.99 -18.30 0.72
C GLY A 222 -0.92 -16.91 0.07
N SER A 223 -0.09 -16.77 -0.97
CA SER A 223 -0.02 -15.56 -1.79
C SER A 223 0.07 -15.91 -3.26
N ASP A 224 -0.89 -15.44 -4.05
CA ASP A 224 -0.91 -15.68 -5.49
C ASP A 224 0.18 -14.88 -6.21
N LEU A 225 0.47 -13.66 -5.72
CA LEU A 225 1.59 -12.85 -6.22
C LEU A 225 2.96 -13.50 -5.95
N GLU A 226 3.16 -14.17 -4.81
CA GLU A 226 4.41 -14.89 -4.55
C GLU A 226 4.58 -16.07 -5.49
N LYS A 227 3.51 -16.82 -5.76
CA LYS A 227 3.52 -17.95 -6.72
C LYS A 227 3.84 -17.47 -8.13
N ASP A 228 3.22 -16.39 -8.58
CA ASP A 228 3.44 -15.80 -9.91
C ASP A 228 4.88 -15.27 -10.04
N ARG A 229 5.40 -14.54 -9.04
CA ARG A 229 6.78 -14.06 -9.00
C ARG A 229 7.82 -15.20 -9.06
N GLU A 230 7.53 -16.34 -8.48
CA GLU A 230 8.44 -17.49 -8.50
C GLU A 230 8.52 -18.11 -9.88
N GLN A 231 7.41 -18.22 -10.60
CA GLN A 231 7.37 -18.71 -11.99
C GLN A 231 8.09 -17.75 -12.95
N GLU A 232 7.97 -16.44 -12.77
CA GLU A 232 8.57 -15.45 -13.66
C GLU A 232 10.03 -15.09 -13.35
N ARG A 233 10.58 -15.45 -12.21
CA ARG A 233 11.97 -15.11 -11.82
C ARG A 233 13.02 -15.44 -12.87
N ARG A 234 12.81 -16.50 -13.66
CA ARG A 234 13.72 -16.91 -14.75
C ARG A 234 13.67 -15.98 -15.95
N HIS A 235 12.48 -15.47 -16.29
CA HIS A 235 12.27 -14.57 -17.43
C HIS A 235 12.77 -13.15 -17.15
N ARG A 236 12.58 -12.67 -15.92
CA ARG A 236 12.98 -11.32 -15.48
C ARG A 236 14.50 -11.08 -15.49
N ARG A 237 15.33 -12.11 -15.37
CA ARG A 237 16.81 -11.96 -15.35
C ARG A 237 17.35 -11.39 -16.66
N SER A 238 16.86 -11.80 -17.81
CA SER A 238 17.32 -11.32 -19.11
C SER A 238 16.88 -9.88 -19.43
N LEU A 239 15.65 -9.51 -19.06
CA LEU A 239 15.12 -8.14 -19.25
C LEU A 239 15.80 -7.12 -18.34
N LYS A 240 16.16 -7.51 -17.11
CA LYS A 240 16.84 -6.63 -16.16
C LYS A 240 18.19 -6.12 -16.66
N VAL A 241 18.95 -6.93 -17.35
CA VAL A 241 20.27 -6.55 -17.93
C VAL A 241 20.13 -5.45 -18.96
N MET A 242 19.10 -5.48 -19.81
CA MET A 242 18.86 -4.48 -20.85
C MET A 242 18.44 -3.11 -20.28
N PHE A 243 17.65 -3.12 -19.19
CA PHE A 243 17.24 -1.90 -18.49
C PHE A 243 18.37 -1.27 -17.65
N ASP A 244 19.25 -2.08 -17.09
CA ASP A 244 20.40 -1.59 -16.31
C ASP A 244 21.41 -0.84 -17.18
N LEU A 245 21.54 -1.17 -18.47
CA LEU A 245 22.37 -0.43 -19.42
C LEU A 245 21.83 0.99 -19.70
N LYS A 246 20.51 1.15 -19.94
CA LYS A 246 19.86 2.48 -20.09
C LYS A 246 19.94 3.31 -18.81
N ARG A 247 19.91 2.65 -17.67
CA ARG A 247 20.01 3.27 -16.34
C ARG A 247 21.44 3.77 -16.02
N ALA A 248 22.46 3.22 -16.67
CA ALA A 248 23.87 3.61 -16.44
C ALA A 248 24.18 5.04 -16.91
N LEU A 249 23.49 5.52 -17.96
CA LEU A 249 23.74 6.85 -18.56
C LEU A 249 23.31 8.05 -17.69
N GLY A 250 22.54 7.85 -16.62
CA GLY A 250 22.13 8.92 -15.70
C GLY A 250 22.75 8.83 -14.29
N LYS A 251 23.93 8.25 -14.15
CA LYS A 251 24.51 7.82 -12.87
C LYS A 251 24.85 8.96 -11.89
N PHE A 252 25.42 10.05 -12.37
CA PHE A 252 26.01 11.09 -11.49
C PHE A 252 24.98 11.88 -10.65
N GLY A 253 23.86 12.31 -11.24
CA GLY A 253 22.82 13.05 -10.48
C GLY A 253 22.11 12.17 -9.45
N ARG A 254 21.97 10.87 -9.77
CA ARG A 254 21.31 9.88 -8.89
C ARG A 254 22.19 9.49 -7.69
N GLU A 255 23.51 9.48 -7.83
CA GLU A 255 24.40 9.15 -6.72
C GLU A 255 24.40 10.23 -5.63
N LYS A 256 24.37 11.52 -6.04
CA LYS A 256 24.22 12.62 -5.07
C LYS A 256 22.90 12.53 -4.31
N LYS A 257 21.79 12.29 -5.02
CA LYS A 257 20.48 12.13 -4.38
C LYS A 257 20.44 10.92 -3.43
N LYS A 258 20.97 9.78 -3.85
CA LYS A 258 21.08 8.57 -3.00
C LYS A 258 21.96 8.78 -1.79
N ARG A 259 23.04 9.55 -1.91
CA ARG A 259 23.92 9.87 -0.77
C ARG A 259 23.19 10.73 0.25
N MET A 260 22.49 11.76 -0.19
CA MET A 260 21.66 12.60 0.69
C MET A 260 20.55 11.80 1.38
N GLU A 261 19.87 10.93 0.64
CA GLU A 261 18.84 10.04 1.20
C GLU A 261 19.42 9.09 2.27
N ARG A 262 20.56 8.46 1.99
CA ARG A 262 21.25 7.60 2.98
C ARG A 262 21.67 8.37 4.22
N GLN A 263 22.17 9.59 4.04
CA GLN A 263 22.57 10.45 5.17
C GLN A 263 21.35 10.83 6.01
N ARG A 264 20.25 11.27 5.39
CA ARG A 264 18.97 11.55 6.07
C ARG A 264 18.46 10.31 6.82
N GLN A 265 18.44 9.14 6.18
CA GLN A 265 18.01 7.90 6.83
C GLN A 265 18.89 7.54 8.03
N ALA A 266 20.22 7.73 7.94
CA ALA A 266 21.11 7.49 9.05
C ALA A 266 20.88 8.46 10.22
N GLU A 267 20.60 9.73 9.94
CA GLU A 267 20.26 10.73 10.96
C GLU A 267 18.93 10.40 11.65
N LEU A 268 17.91 10.01 10.88
CA LEU A 268 16.61 9.58 11.40
C LEU A 268 16.75 8.30 12.24
N GLU A 269 17.53 7.33 11.78
CA GLU A 269 17.79 6.10 12.53
C GLU A 269 18.54 6.38 13.84
N LYS A 270 19.49 7.31 13.84
CA LYS A 270 20.18 7.75 15.05
C LYS A 270 19.24 8.46 16.03
N ALA A 271 18.30 9.25 15.52
CA ALA A 271 17.37 10.03 16.34
C ALA A 271 16.23 9.18 16.92
N TYR A 272 15.67 8.26 16.15
CA TYR A 272 14.42 7.56 16.49
C TYR A 272 14.57 6.04 16.61
N GLY A 273 15.65 5.46 16.11
CA GLY A 273 15.88 4.02 16.06
C GLY A 273 14.98 3.31 15.06
N ARG A 274 15.26 2.03 14.82
CA ARG A 274 14.36 1.14 14.06
C ARG A 274 13.59 0.23 15.02
N ARG A 275 12.29 0.13 14.80
CA ARG A 275 11.42 -0.73 15.62
C ARG A 275 10.44 -1.52 14.76
N VAL A 276 10.04 -2.66 15.26
CA VAL A 276 8.93 -3.43 14.69
C VAL A 276 7.62 -2.84 15.22
N ILE A 277 6.67 -2.62 14.33
CA ILE A 277 5.30 -2.25 14.72
C ILE A 277 4.59 -3.53 15.12
N SER A 278 4.14 -3.60 16.37
CA SER A 278 3.41 -4.77 16.88
C SER A 278 1.99 -4.82 16.28
N PHE A 279 1.47 -6.01 16.13
CA PHE A 279 0.06 -6.28 15.82
C PHE A 279 -0.68 -6.61 17.13
N LYS A 280 -1.83 -5.99 17.35
CA LYS A 280 -2.68 -6.24 18.53
C LYS A 280 -4.15 -6.22 18.16
#